data_1408646b1e5d52fc9b23c4b49becf3c2
#
_entry.id   1408646b1e5d52fc9b23c4b49becf3c2
#
_cell.length_a   1.000
_cell.length_b   1.000
_cell.length_c   1.000
_cell.angle_alpha   90.00
_cell.angle_beta   90.00
_cell.angle_gamma   90.00
#
_symmetry.space_group_name_H-M   'P 1'
#
loop_
_entity.id
_entity.type
_entity.pdbx_description
1 polymer ?
#
loop_
_entity_poly.entity_id
_entity_poly.type
_entity_poly.pdbx_seq_one_letter_code
_entity_poly.pdbx_strand_id
1 'polypeptide(L)'
;MINTHTLTAMHIAVLEDDPEQAKDLVDLLALAGHTVTRYADGHQILRALLKETFDLFVLDWQVPGPNGLEVLTHIRERAKLKTPVVFLTAQDQEMHVANALNAGADDYCVKPVRRVEFMARVAAIQRRFAPIGKTEDSGEFVPGYVFERSRRTVSFDGQQVSLTEKEYELARLLFSNLDRPIARNRIMQEVWGREEDALSRTLDVHISWLRRKLDLGANARRMRLVVVHGFGYRLIEVGESS
;
A
#
# COMPACT_ATOMS: atom_id res chain seq x y z
N MET A 1 -4.34 -28.72 12.60
CA MET A 1 -5.25 -27.69 12.08
C MET A 1 -4.40 -26.52 11.64
N ILE A 2 -4.22 -26.33 10.35
CA ILE A 2 -3.42 -25.24 9.78
C ILE A 2 -4.28 -24.00 9.89
N ASN A 3 -3.84 -23.04 10.71
CA ASN A 3 -4.49 -21.76 10.92
C ASN A 3 -4.38 -20.97 9.61
N THR A 4 -5.41 -20.99 8.78
CA THR A 4 -5.53 -20.19 7.57
C THR A 4 -5.76 -18.74 8.00
N HIS A 5 -4.67 -18.02 8.32
CA HIS A 5 -4.74 -16.57 8.33
C HIS A 5 -5.16 -16.13 6.93
N THR A 6 -6.37 -15.65 6.80
CA THR A 6 -6.86 -15.03 5.56
C THR A 6 -5.95 -13.83 5.27
N LEU A 7 -4.97 -14.04 4.42
CA LEU A 7 -4.08 -12.97 3.95
C LEU A 7 -4.95 -11.94 3.23
N THR A 8 -4.82 -10.67 3.60
CA THR A 8 -5.59 -9.60 2.98
C THR A 8 -5.19 -9.47 1.51
N ALA A 9 -6.15 -9.31 0.62
CA ALA A 9 -5.88 -9.03 -0.79
C ALA A 9 -4.98 -7.79 -0.91
N MET A 10 -3.91 -7.89 -1.71
CA MET A 10 -3.01 -6.77 -2.04
C MET A 10 -3.26 -6.32 -3.48
N HIS A 11 -3.04 -5.04 -3.77
CA HIS A 11 -2.88 -4.54 -5.12
C HIS A 11 -1.39 -4.52 -5.48
N ILE A 12 -0.98 -5.39 -6.42
CA ILE A 12 0.41 -5.65 -6.77
C ILE A 12 0.69 -5.13 -8.18
N ALA A 13 1.73 -4.30 -8.31
CA ALA A 13 2.26 -3.91 -9.61
C ALA A 13 3.38 -4.88 -10.02
N VAL A 14 3.26 -5.48 -11.20
CA VAL A 14 4.27 -6.34 -11.80
C VAL A 14 4.86 -5.63 -13.01
N LEU A 15 6.16 -5.34 -13.00
CA LEU A 15 6.93 -4.82 -14.12
C LEU A 15 7.70 -5.99 -14.75
N GLU A 16 7.27 -6.44 -15.92
CA GLU A 16 7.83 -7.57 -16.67
C GLU A 16 7.45 -7.41 -18.13
N ASP A 17 8.41 -7.32 -19.00
CA ASP A 17 8.19 -7.10 -20.45
C ASP A 17 7.85 -8.41 -21.19
N ASP A 18 8.42 -9.53 -20.77
CA ASP A 18 8.09 -10.83 -21.33
C ASP A 18 6.64 -11.22 -20.99
N PRO A 19 5.76 -11.42 -21.99
CA PRO A 19 4.36 -11.69 -21.74
C PRO A 19 4.10 -13.06 -21.11
N GLU A 20 4.95 -14.08 -21.34
CA GLU A 20 4.77 -15.42 -20.77
C GLU A 20 5.17 -15.42 -19.30
N GLN A 21 6.34 -14.86 -18.96
CA GLN A 21 6.78 -14.72 -17.58
C GLN A 21 5.82 -13.83 -16.76
N ALA A 22 5.37 -12.72 -17.34
CA ALA A 22 4.39 -11.85 -16.72
C ALA A 22 3.08 -12.57 -16.44
N LYS A 23 2.59 -13.36 -17.41
CA LYS A 23 1.36 -14.15 -17.24
C LYS A 23 1.49 -15.14 -16.09
N ASP A 24 2.59 -15.86 -15.99
CA ASP A 24 2.84 -16.84 -14.92
C ASP A 24 2.83 -16.17 -13.53
N LEU A 25 3.43 -14.99 -13.40
CA LEU A 25 3.44 -14.21 -12.16
C LEU A 25 2.04 -13.67 -11.80
N VAL A 26 1.34 -13.12 -12.78
CA VAL A 26 -0.01 -12.58 -12.59
C VAL A 26 -0.97 -13.70 -12.17
N ASP A 27 -0.96 -14.83 -12.88
CA ASP A 27 -1.82 -15.97 -12.57
C ASP A 27 -1.52 -16.51 -11.14
N LEU A 28 -0.23 -16.62 -10.79
CA LEU A 28 0.19 -17.09 -9.47
C LEU A 28 -0.30 -16.19 -8.33
N LEU A 29 -0.16 -14.89 -8.48
CA LEU A 29 -0.57 -13.91 -7.49
C LEU A 29 -2.11 -13.77 -7.42
N ALA A 30 -2.79 -13.83 -8.56
CA ALA A 30 -4.25 -13.79 -8.63
C ALA A 30 -4.89 -15.01 -7.97
N LEU A 31 -4.32 -16.22 -8.16
CA LEU A 31 -4.74 -17.45 -7.47
C LEU A 31 -4.60 -17.36 -5.95
N ALA A 32 -3.67 -16.54 -5.46
CA ALA A 32 -3.52 -16.25 -4.03
C ALA A 32 -4.49 -15.17 -3.51
N GLY A 33 -5.38 -14.65 -4.36
CA GLY A 33 -6.40 -13.66 -4.00
C GLY A 33 -5.93 -12.21 -4.08
N HIS A 34 -4.82 -11.93 -4.78
CA HIS A 34 -4.33 -10.57 -4.97
C HIS A 34 -4.88 -9.94 -6.26
N THR A 35 -5.04 -8.62 -6.28
CA THR A 35 -5.28 -7.85 -7.51
C THR A 35 -3.94 -7.50 -8.12
N VAL A 36 -3.74 -7.80 -9.41
CA VAL A 36 -2.44 -7.62 -10.07
C VAL A 36 -2.59 -6.76 -11.31
N THR A 37 -1.75 -5.74 -11.44
CA THR A 37 -1.64 -4.93 -12.65
C THR A 37 -0.25 -5.11 -13.26
N ARG A 38 -0.20 -5.54 -14.53
CA ARG A 38 1.04 -5.71 -15.28
C ARG A 38 1.42 -4.43 -16.02
N TYR A 39 2.71 -4.15 -16.04
CA TYR A 39 3.36 -3.11 -16.83
C TYR A 39 4.49 -3.73 -17.66
N ALA A 40 4.54 -3.45 -18.96
CA ALA A 40 5.54 -4.00 -19.87
C ALA A 40 6.79 -3.10 -20.00
N ASP A 41 6.74 -1.87 -19.52
CA ASP A 41 7.88 -0.94 -19.54
C ASP A 41 7.86 0.00 -18.34
N GLY A 42 9.05 0.57 -18.03
CA GLY A 42 9.22 1.45 -16.88
C GLY A 42 8.43 2.77 -16.97
N HIS A 43 8.12 3.28 -18.17
CA HIS A 43 7.31 4.49 -18.30
C HIS A 43 5.86 4.25 -17.91
N GLN A 44 5.32 3.07 -18.21
CA GLN A 44 3.94 2.71 -17.86
C GLN A 44 3.76 2.70 -16.34
N ILE A 45 4.63 1.99 -15.60
CA ILE A 45 4.53 1.90 -14.14
C ILE A 45 4.76 3.27 -13.48
N LEU A 46 5.70 4.09 -13.98
CA LEU A 46 5.92 5.44 -13.45
C LEU A 46 4.71 6.36 -13.66
N ARG A 47 3.99 6.23 -14.78
CA ARG A 47 2.71 6.96 -14.99
C ARG A 47 1.61 6.46 -14.07
N ALA A 48 1.55 5.15 -13.82
CA ALA A 48 0.57 4.56 -12.91
C ALA A 48 0.77 5.04 -11.47
N LEU A 49 2.01 5.25 -11.02
CA LEU A 49 2.32 5.80 -9.69
C LEU A 49 1.70 7.18 -9.42
N LEU A 50 1.31 7.92 -10.47
CA LEU A 50 0.63 9.20 -10.33
C LEU A 50 -0.87 9.08 -10.02
N LYS A 51 -1.46 7.89 -10.22
CA LYS A 51 -2.92 7.68 -10.17
C LYS A 51 -3.33 6.50 -9.28
N GLU A 52 -2.42 5.56 -9.06
CA GLU A 52 -2.71 4.30 -8.40
C GLU A 52 -1.84 4.09 -7.16
N THR A 53 -2.37 3.34 -6.20
CA THR A 53 -1.66 2.92 -5.00
C THR A 53 -1.46 1.41 -5.03
N PHE A 54 -0.23 0.99 -4.83
CA PHE A 54 0.14 -0.43 -4.78
C PHE A 54 0.60 -0.82 -3.37
N ASP A 55 0.37 -2.08 -3.00
CA ASP A 55 0.80 -2.66 -1.74
C ASP A 55 2.14 -3.38 -1.86
N LEU A 56 2.51 -3.78 -3.10
CA LEU A 56 3.75 -4.45 -3.43
C LEU A 56 4.12 -4.13 -4.88
N PHE A 57 5.41 -3.92 -5.11
CA PHE A 57 6.00 -3.90 -6.44
C PHE A 57 6.82 -5.16 -6.67
N VAL A 58 6.63 -5.82 -7.79
CA VAL A 58 7.48 -6.89 -8.31
C VAL A 58 8.12 -6.35 -9.58
N LEU A 59 9.43 -6.12 -9.54
CA LEU A 59 10.14 -5.41 -10.61
C LEU A 59 11.17 -6.33 -11.26
N ASP A 60 11.04 -6.57 -12.57
CA ASP A 60 12.17 -7.09 -13.33
C ASP A 60 13.25 -6.03 -13.47
N TRP A 61 14.47 -6.48 -13.47
CA TRP A 61 15.64 -5.62 -13.67
C TRP A 61 15.69 -5.06 -15.08
N GLN A 62 15.51 -5.93 -16.08
CA GLN A 62 15.68 -5.61 -17.49
C GLN A 62 14.33 -5.45 -18.19
N VAL A 63 13.91 -4.22 -18.36
CA VAL A 63 12.68 -3.87 -19.09
C VAL A 63 12.94 -2.68 -20.01
N PRO A 64 12.14 -2.47 -21.06
CA PRO A 64 12.21 -1.26 -21.89
C PRO A 64 11.96 0.02 -21.13
N GLY A 65 12.57 1.13 -21.57
CA GLY A 65 12.49 2.43 -20.94
C GLY A 65 13.31 2.49 -19.65
N PRO A 66 12.83 3.19 -18.60
CA PRO A 66 13.45 3.13 -17.28
C PRO A 66 13.48 1.71 -16.75
N ASN A 67 14.69 1.18 -16.46
CA ASN A 67 14.85 -0.17 -15.95
C ASN A 67 14.34 -0.31 -14.50
N GLY A 68 14.29 -1.54 -13.96
CA GLY A 68 13.75 -1.78 -12.63
C GLY A 68 14.44 -0.99 -11.52
N LEU A 69 15.77 -0.77 -11.61
CA LEU A 69 16.52 0.02 -10.62
C LEU A 69 16.16 1.51 -10.69
N GLU A 70 16.00 2.05 -11.89
CA GLU A 70 15.55 3.43 -12.08
C GLU A 70 14.13 3.64 -11.57
N VAL A 71 13.25 2.66 -11.78
CA VAL A 71 11.88 2.64 -11.22
C VAL A 71 11.93 2.60 -9.70
N LEU A 72 12.74 1.72 -9.09
CA LEU A 72 12.93 1.68 -7.63
C LEU A 72 13.44 3.03 -7.09
N THR A 73 14.46 3.59 -7.71
CA THR A 73 15.02 4.90 -7.33
C THR A 73 13.93 5.98 -7.36
N HIS A 74 13.09 5.98 -8.40
CA HIS A 74 11.96 6.91 -8.47
C HIS A 74 10.95 6.67 -7.33
N ILE A 75 10.59 5.41 -7.03
CA ILE A 75 9.69 5.03 -5.93
C ILE A 75 10.23 5.55 -4.60
N ARG A 76 11.53 5.39 -4.32
CA ARG A 76 12.15 5.76 -3.04
C ARG A 76 12.45 7.25 -2.93
N GLU A 77 13.06 7.85 -3.93
CA GLU A 77 13.60 9.21 -3.85
C GLU A 77 12.61 10.29 -4.27
N ARG A 78 11.83 10.05 -5.33
CA ARG A 78 10.89 11.04 -5.86
C ARG A 78 9.49 10.88 -5.30
N ALA A 79 8.91 9.69 -5.40
CA ALA A 79 7.60 9.40 -4.85
C ALA A 79 7.63 9.23 -3.32
N LYS A 80 8.80 8.99 -2.71
CA LYS A 80 9.03 8.79 -1.27
C LYS A 80 8.12 7.71 -0.68
N LEU A 81 7.87 6.64 -1.46
CA LEU A 81 7.02 5.53 -1.05
C LEU A 81 7.84 4.49 -0.28
N LYS A 82 7.28 4.01 0.83
CA LYS A 82 7.81 2.88 1.63
C LYS A 82 7.19 1.53 1.20
N THR A 83 6.38 1.52 0.13
CA THR A 83 5.78 0.30 -0.41
C THR A 83 6.86 -0.73 -0.71
N PRO A 84 6.74 -2.00 -0.24
CA PRO A 84 7.75 -3.02 -0.46
C PRO A 84 7.97 -3.29 -1.94
N VAL A 85 9.22 -3.62 -2.26
CA VAL A 85 9.69 -3.92 -3.62
C VAL A 85 10.44 -5.24 -3.61
N VAL A 86 10.01 -6.18 -4.44
CA VAL A 86 10.72 -7.43 -4.74
C VAL A 86 11.31 -7.33 -6.14
N PHE A 87 12.59 -7.59 -6.26
CA PHE A 87 13.24 -7.67 -7.56
C PHE A 87 13.21 -9.07 -8.15
N LEU A 88 13.05 -9.15 -9.46
CA LEU A 88 13.32 -10.36 -10.25
C LEU A 88 14.67 -10.18 -10.95
N THR A 89 15.58 -11.13 -10.82
CA THR A 89 16.93 -11.04 -11.37
C THR A 89 17.39 -12.36 -11.97
N ALA A 90 18.23 -12.30 -13.00
CA ALA A 90 18.91 -13.48 -13.52
C ALA A 90 20.02 -13.95 -12.55
N GLN A 91 20.31 -15.25 -12.52
CA GLN A 91 21.16 -15.91 -11.54
C GLN A 91 22.64 -15.45 -11.54
N ASP A 92 23.11 -14.85 -12.62
CA ASP A 92 24.50 -14.46 -12.85
C ASP A 92 24.83 -13.00 -12.45
N GLN A 93 23.91 -12.33 -11.76
CA GLN A 93 24.01 -10.88 -11.49
C GLN A 93 24.06 -10.56 -10.00
N GLU A 94 24.99 -11.16 -9.24
CA GLU A 94 25.16 -10.86 -7.80
C GLU A 94 25.31 -9.34 -7.51
N MET A 95 25.97 -8.62 -8.41
CA MET A 95 26.14 -7.17 -8.28
C MET A 95 24.80 -6.41 -8.42
N HIS A 96 23.86 -6.91 -9.20
CA HIS A 96 22.53 -6.32 -9.31
C HIS A 96 21.72 -6.49 -8.02
N VAL A 97 21.83 -7.64 -7.37
CA VAL A 97 21.20 -7.90 -6.07
C VAL A 97 21.68 -6.89 -5.02
N ALA A 98 23.00 -6.71 -4.91
CA ALA A 98 23.60 -5.75 -3.98
C ALA A 98 23.13 -4.32 -4.29
N ASN A 99 23.11 -3.93 -5.56
CA ASN A 99 22.66 -2.59 -5.97
C ASN A 99 21.16 -2.38 -5.67
N ALA A 100 20.30 -3.36 -5.92
CA ALA A 100 18.87 -3.28 -5.61
C ALA A 100 18.62 -3.11 -4.11
N LEU A 101 19.27 -3.93 -3.26
CA LEU A 101 19.14 -3.86 -1.81
C LEU A 101 19.63 -2.53 -1.26
N ASN A 102 20.79 -2.04 -1.75
CA ASN A 102 21.34 -0.73 -1.37
C ASN A 102 20.45 0.43 -1.81
N ALA A 103 19.73 0.29 -2.94
CA ALA A 103 18.77 1.27 -3.41
C ALA A 103 17.41 1.19 -2.68
N GLY A 104 17.24 0.24 -1.74
CA GLY A 104 16.05 0.12 -0.90
C GLY A 104 15.02 -0.91 -1.38
N ALA A 105 15.43 -1.94 -2.13
CA ALA A 105 14.61 -3.12 -2.34
C ALA A 105 14.45 -3.91 -1.03
N ASP A 106 13.30 -4.54 -0.83
CA ASP A 106 13.00 -5.29 0.40
C ASP A 106 13.34 -6.78 0.28
N ASP A 107 13.34 -7.32 -0.93
CA ASP A 107 13.73 -8.70 -1.22
C ASP A 107 14.02 -8.87 -2.72
N TYR A 108 14.52 -10.05 -3.10
CA TYR A 108 14.73 -10.42 -4.50
C TYR A 108 14.39 -11.90 -4.75
N CYS A 109 14.07 -12.23 -5.99
CA CYS A 109 13.88 -13.59 -6.47
C CYS A 109 14.70 -13.83 -7.73
N VAL A 110 15.37 -14.98 -7.79
CA VAL A 110 16.15 -15.39 -8.97
C VAL A 110 15.24 -16.03 -10.00
N LYS A 111 15.38 -15.63 -11.26
CA LYS A 111 14.71 -16.29 -12.41
C LYS A 111 15.42 -17.61 -12.78
N PRO A 112 14.71 -18.69 -13.14
CA PRO A 112 13.26 -18.78 -13.26
C PRO A 112 12.58 -18.80 -11.88
N VAL A 113 11.46 -18.06 -11.75
CA VAL A 113 10.75 -17.87 -10.48
C VAL A 113 10.16 -19.20 -9.99
N ARG A 114 10.63 -19.64 -8.82
CA ARG A 114 10.10 -20.83 -8.15
C ARG A 114 8.83 -20.47 -7.39
N ARG A 115 7.68 -20.97 -7.84
CA ARG A 115 6.34 -20.61 -7.33
C ARG A 115 6.25 -20.64 -5.80
N VAL A 116 6.68 -21.73 -5.17
CA VAL A 116 6.58 -21.92 -3.71
C VAL A 116 7.46 -20.91 -2.97
N GLU A 117 8.69 -20.71 -3.43
CA GLU A 117 9.63 -19.76 -2.83
C GLU A 117 9.12 -18.32 -2.97
N PHE A 118 8.70 -17.93 -4.17
CA PHE A 118 8.17 -16.59 -4.44
C PHE A 118 6.96 -16.26 -3.57
N MET A 119 5.98 -17.18 -3.49
CA MET A 119 4.80 -16.99 -2.64
C MET A 119 5.13 -16.93 -1.15
N ALA A 120 6.12 -17.69 -0.69
CA ALA A 120 6.60 -17.60 0.69
C ALA A 120 7.21 -16.22 0.99
N ARG A 121 7.97 -15.63 0.04
CA ARG A 121 8.54 -14.28 0.14
C ARG A 121 7.44 -13.22 0.14
N VAL A 122 6.48 -13.31 -0.78
CA VAL A 122 5.32 -12.40 -0.83
C VAL A 122 4.54 -12.45 0.48
N ALA A 123 4.27 -13.65 1.02
CA ALA A 123 3.60 -13.79 2.31
C ALA A 123 4.43 -13.25 3.49
N ALA A 124 5.76 -13.38 3.47
CA ALA A 124 6.63 -12.81 4.48
C ALA A 124 6.62 -11.28 4.46
N ILE A 125 6.67 -10.69 3.26
CA ILE A 125 6.53 -9.24 3.05
C ILE A 125 5.16 -8.78 3.54
N GLN A 126 4.09 -9.46 3.14
CA GLN A 126 2.74 -9.12 3.56
C GLN A 126 2.62 -9.09 5.11
N ARG A 127 3.16 -10.09 5.82
CA ARG A 127 3.16 -10.08 7.29
C ARG A 127 3.98 -8.94 7.88
N ARG A 128 5.15 -8.64 7.31
CA ARG A 128 6.06 -7.58 7.77
C ARG A 128 5.49 -6.19 7.58
N PHE A 129 4.78 -5.97 6.48
CA PHE A 129 4.18 -4.70 6.12
C PHE A 129 2.65 -4.65 6.37
N ALA A 130 2.08 -5.73 6.92
CA ALA A 130 0.69 -5.71 7.39
C ALA A 130 0.55 -4.63 8.46
N PRO A 131 -0.52 -3.83 8.43
CA PRO A 131 -0.80 -2.89 9.51
C PRO A 131 -0.81 -3.62 10.85
N ILE A 132 -0.07 -3.12 11.82
CA ILE A 132 -0.11 -3.62 13.20
C ILE A 132 -1.54 -3.42 13.69
N GLY A 133 -2.27 -4.49 14.01
CA GLY A 133 -3.60 -4.39 14.62
C GLY A 133 -4.77 -5.05 13.88
N LYS A 134 -4.53 -6.14 13.12
CA LYS A 134 -5.66 -7.01 12.70
C LYS A 134 -5.98 -8.07 13.74
N THR A 135 -6.51 -7.65 14.89
CA THR A 135 -7.49 -8.46 15.63
C THR A 135 -8.87 -8.05 15.13
N GLU A 136 -9.73 -9.00 14.83
CA GLU A 136 -10.96 -8.81 14.04
C GLU A 136 -11.96 -7.79 14.61
N ASP A 137 -11.88 -7.42 15.87
CA ASP A 137 -12.90 -6.61 16.55
C ASP A 137 -12.40 -5.30 17.18
N SER A 138 -11.17 -5.22 17.64
CA SER A 138 -10.59 -4.01 18.22
C SER A 138 -9.07 -4.00 18.03
N GLY A 139 -8.47 -2.82 17.82
CA GLY A 139 -7.02 -2.71 17.68
C GLY A 139 -6.51 -1.28 17.69
N GLU A 140 -5.29 -1.11 18.20
CA GLU A 140 -4.52 0.12 18.08
C GLU A 140 -3.74 0.08 16.76
N PHE A 141 -4.10 0.96 15.83
CA PHE A 141 -3.40 1.08 14.53
C PHE A 141 -2.15 1.95 14.63
N VAL A 142 -2.22 2.96 15.49
CA VAL A 142 -1.13 3.85 15.84
C VAL A 142 -1.23 4.17 17.34
N PRO A 143 -0.10 4.43 18.02
CA PRO A 143 -0.11 4.72 19.44
C PRO A 143 -1.11 5.80 19.80
N GLY A 144 -2.02 5.49 20.72
CA GLY A 144 -3.04 6.42 21.22
C GLY A 144 -4.35 6.47 20.44
N TYR A 145 -4.52 5.71 19.35
CA TYR A 145 -5.81 5.58 18.64
C TYR A 145 -6.30 4.14 18.67
N VAL A 146 -7.32 3.86 19.46
CA VAL A 146 -7.92 2.52 19.61
C VAL A 146 -9.24 2.46 18.86
N PHE A 147 -9.33 1.54 17.90
CA PHE A 147 -10.51 1.30 17.08
C PHE A 147 -11.32 0.14 17.64
N GLU A 148 -12.63 0.30 17.78
CA GLU A 148 -13.57 -0.74 18.17
C GLU A 148 -14.62 -0.91 17.07
N ARG A 149 -14.58 -2.05 16.38
CA ARG A 149 -15.41 -2.30 15.18
C ARG A 149 -16.87 -2.48 15.52
N SER A 150 -17.17 -3.24 16.59
CA SER A 150 -18.54 -3.56 17.01
C SER A 150 -19.35 -2.31 17.31
N ARG A 151 -18.72 -1.28 17.88
CA ARG A 151 -19.34 0.00 18.21
C ARG A 151 -19.08 1.10 17.20
N ARG A 152 -18.18 0.85 16.23
CA ARG A 152 -17.70 1.88 15.28
C ARG A 152 -17.20 3.12 15.98
N THR A 153 -16.41 2.93 17.04
CA THR A 153 -15.82 4.02 17.81
C THR A 153 -14.30 4.06 17.67
N VAL A 154 -13.74 5.26 17.82
CA VAL A 154 -12.31 5.48 17.93
C VAL A 154 -12.06 6.23 19.22
N SER A 155 -11.19 5.66 20.07
CA SER A 155 -10.79 6.28 21.33
C SER A 155 -9.39 6.88 21.18
N PHE A 156 -9.20 8.13 21.57
CA PHE A 156 -7.92 8.82 21.60
C PHE A 156 -7.96 9.96 22.62
N ASP A 157 -6.83 10.24 23.26
CA ASP A 157 -6.68 11.30 24.27
C ASP A 157 -7.79 11.30 25.35
N GLY A 158 -8.23 10.10 25.78
CA GLY A 158 -9.29 9.94 26.77
C GLY A 158 -10.71 10.22 26.24
N GLN A 159 -10.87 10.51 24.96
CA GLN A 159 -12.16 10.72 24.33
C GLN A 159 -12.55 9.48 23.51
N GLN A 160 -13.84 9.21 23.44
CA GLN A 160 -14.40 8.19 22.55
C GLN A 160 -15.32 8.85 21.53
N VAL A 161 -15.05 8.65 20.26
CA VAL A 161 -15.76 9.25 19.13
C VAL A 161 -16.50 8.17 18.34
N SER A 162 -17.81 8.35 18.18
CA SER A 162 -18.63 7.47 17.33
C SER A 162 -18.57 7.93 15.87
N LEU A 163 -18.40 6.96 14.99
CA LEU A 163 -18.32 7.15 13.55
C LEU A 163 -19.48 6.42 12.85
N THR A 164 -19.93 6.97 11.73
CA THR A 164 -20.77 6.21 10.80
C THR A 164 -19.99 5.06 10.19
N GLU A 165 -20.66 4.11 9.57
CA GLU A 165 -20.00 2.97 8.92
C GLU A 165 -18.93 3.43 7.92
N LYS A 166 -19.27 4.37 7.04
CA LYS A 166 -18.34 4.88 6.01
C LYS A 166 -17.19 5.71 6.59
N GLU A 167 -17.44 6.48 7.63
CA GLU A 167 -16.39 7.20 8.35
C GLU A 167 -15.44 6.22 9.06
N TYR A 168 -15.97 5.15 9.65
CA TYR A 168 -15.17 4.14 10.34
C TYR A 168 -14.27 3.37 9.35
N GLU A 169 -14.83 2.90 8.22
CA GLU A 169 -14.05 2.19 7.20
C GLU A 169 -12.99 3.12 6.57
N LEU A 170 -13.34 4.38 6.30
CA LEU A 170 -12.38 5.38 5.81
C LEU A 170 -11.26 5.65 6.83
N ALA A 171 -11.61 5.83 8.10
CA ALA A 171 -10.60 6.00 9.15
C ALA A 171 -9.69 4.78 9.26
N ARG A 172 -10.26 3.57 9.29
CA ARG A 172 -9.47 2.32 9.29
C ARG A 172 -8.50 2.25 8.12
N LEU A 173 -8.98 2.53 6.91
CA LEU A 173 -8.14 2.51 5.71
C LEU A 173 -6.95 3.47 5.83
N LEU A 174 -7.20 4.70 6.29
CA LEU A 174 -6.16 5.71 6.45
C LEU A 174 -5.14 5.34 7.54
N PHE A 175 -5.60 4.90 8.70
CA PHE A 175 -4.74 4.51 9.83
C PHE A 175 -3.95 3.23 9.54
N SER A 176 -4.52 2.29 8.78
CA SER A 176 -3.81 1.09 8.31
C SER A 176 -2.74 1.38 7.26
N ASN A 177 -2.73 2.58 6.68
CA ASN A 177 -1.78 3.00 5.66
C ASN A 177 -1.01 4.25 6.09
N LEU A 178 -0.57 4.29 7.36
CA LEU A 178 0.19 5.41 7.90
C LEU A 178 1.40 5.72 7.00
N ASP A 179 1.66 7.01 6.79
CA ASP A 179 2.72 7.55 5.92
C ASP A 179 2.64 7.16 4.43
N ARG A 180 1.62 6.41 4.03
CA ARG A 180 1.41 5.99 2.64
C ARG A 180 0.32 6.82 1.98
N PRO A 181 0.58 7.45 0.84
CA PRO A 181 -0.47 8.10 0.08
C PRO A 181 -1.42 7.07 -0.52
N ILE A 182 -2.73 7.30 -0.38
CA ILE A 182 -3.77 6.45 -0.96
C ILE A 182 -4.48 7.23 -2.05
N ALA A 183 -4.54 6.64 -3.24
CA ALA A 183 -5.21 7.24 -4.38
C ALA A 183 -6.73 7.36 -4.14
N ARG A 184 -7.35 8.42 -4.67
CA ARG A 184 -8.80 8.68 -4.50
C ARG A 184 -9.66 7.51 -4.98
N ASN A 185 -9.36 6.95 -6.15
CA ASN A 185 -10.06 5.81 -6.73
C ASN A 185 -9.99 4.59 -5.78
N ARG A 186 -8.83 4.28 -5.20
CA ARG A 186 -8.68 3.19 -4.24
C ARG A 186 -9.52 3.42 -2.98
N ILE A 187 -9.51 4.63 -2.42
CA ILE A 187 -10.35 4.97 -1.26
C ILE A 187 -11.83 4.76 -1.60
N MET A 188 -12.26 5.23 -2.77
CA MET A 188 -13.65 5.08 -3.22
C MET A 188 -14.04 3.62 -3.40
N GLN A 189 -13.18 2.83 -4.03
CA GLN A 189 -13.41 1.39 -4.24
C GLN A 189 -13.49 0.62 -2.93
N GLU A 190 -12.52 0.83 -2.01
CA GLU A 190 -12.45 0.09 -0.73
C GLU A 190 -13.58 0.47 0.24
N VAL A 191 -13.95 1.75 0.30
CA VAL A 191 -14.94 2.22 1.27
C VAL A 191 -16.37 2.19 0.70
N TRP A 192 -16.57 2.51 -0.58
CA TRP A 192 -17.91 2.61 -1.19
C TRP A 192 -18.21 1.54 -2.25
N GLY A 193 -17.20 0.76 -2.67
CA GLY A 193 -17.35 -0.30 -3.68
C GLY A 193 -17.65 0.23 -5.08
N ARG A 194 -17.27 1.46 -5.42
CA ARG A 194 -17.56 2.13 -6.70
C ARG A 194 -16.34 2.88 -7.21
N GLU A 195 -16.26 2.99 -8.53
CA GLU A 195 -15.28 3.84 -9.20
C GLU A 195 -15.65 5.34 -9.14
N GLU A 196 -14.68 6.20 -9.40
CA GLU A 196 -14.59 7.62 -9.01
C GLU A 196 -15.66 8.57 -9.58
N ASP A 197 -16.31 8.27 -10.71
CA ASP A 197 -17.00 9.28 -11.53
C ASP A 197 -18.22 9.98 -10.91
N ALA A 198 -18.82 9.44 -9.85
CA ALA A 198 -20.06 10.01 -9.30
C ALA A 198 -19.93 10.59 -7.88
N LEU A 199 -18.82 10.38 -7.15
CA LEU A 199 -18.80 10.60 -5.70
C LEU A 199 -17.56 11.37 -5.18
N SER A 200 -16.80 12.03 -6.02
CA SER A 200 -15.60 12.79 -5.64
C SER A 200 -15.86 13.81 -4.51
N ARG A 201 -16.98 14.50 -4.55
CA ARG A 201 -17.41 15.43 -3.48
C ARG A 201 -17.74 14.71 -2.16
N THR A 202 -18.24 13.49 -2.22
CA THR A 202 -18.59 12.68 -1.04
C THR A 202 -17.34 12.34 -0.23
N LEU A 203 -16.24 11.97 -0.88
CA LEU A 203 -14.98 11.70 -0.21
C LEU A 203 -14.45 12.93 0.53
N ASP A 204 -14.44 14.10 -0.11
CA ASP A 204 -13.92 15.33 0.49
C ASP A 204 -14.71 15.75 1.72
N VAL A 205 -16.02 15.55 1.71
CA VAL A 205 -16.90 15.77 2.86
C VAL A 205 -16.54 14.84 4.02
N HIS A 206 -16.37 13.54 3.76
CA HIS A 206 -16.00 12.57 4.79
C HIS A 206 -14.60 12.82 5.34
N ILE A 207 -13.65 13.21 4.50
CA ILE A 207 -12.30 13.64 4.92
C ILE A 207 -12.38 14.86 5.85
N SER A 208 -13.22 15.85 5.52
CA SER A 208 -13.42 17.03 6.36
C SER A 208 -14.02 16.66 7.72
N TRP A 209 -15.01 15.76 7.74
CA TRP A 209 -15.59 15.26 8.99
C TRP A 209 -14.58 14.49 9.85
N LEU A 210 -13.80 13.59 9.25
CA LEU A 210 -12.77 12.86 9.98
C LEU A 210 -11.70 13.77 10.55
N ARG A 211 -11.25 14.77 9.80
CA ARG A 211 -10.30 15.77 10.33
C ARG A 211 -10.80 16.44 11.60
N ARG A 212 -12.08 16.79 11.63
CA ARG A 212 -12.69 17.43 12.79
C ARG A 212 -12.96 16.45 13.94
N LYS A 213 -13.49 15.24 13.62
CA LYS A 213 -13.89 14.25 14.63
C LYS A 213 -12.69 13.60 15.35
N LEU A 214 -11.61 13.34 14.62
CA LEU A 214 -10.44 12.61 15.11
C LEU A 214 -9.21 13.51 15.30
N ASP A 215 -9.38 14.82 15.30
CA ASP A 215 -8.31 15.82 15.42
C ASP A 215 -7.14 15.56 14.43
N LEU A 216 -7.47 15.42 13.13
CA LEU A 216 -6.50 15.17 12.06
C LEU A 216 -6.25 16.42 11.20
N GLY A 217 -6.58 17.60 11.68
CA GLY A 217 -6.47 18.86 10.95
C GLY A 217 -5.04 19.40 10.85
N ALA A 218 -4.92 20.62 10.31
CA ALA A 218 -3.60 21.26 10.11
C ALA A 218 -2.84 21.50 11.42
N ASN A 219 -3.55 21.73 12.52
CA ASN A 219 -3.01 22.01 13.86
C ASN A 219 -3.00 20.77 14.77
N ALA A 220 -3.28 19.60 14.22
CA ALA A 220 -3.29 18.35 14.97
C ALA A 220 -1.91 18.05 15.58
N ARG A 221 -1.91 17.55 16.81
CA ARG A 221 -0.66 17.31 17.57
C ARG A 221 -0.01 15.97 17.28
N ARG A 222 -0.79 14.94 16.97
CA ARG A 222 -0.29 13.58 16.80
C ARG A 222 -0.34 13.11 15.36
N MET A 223 -1.49 13.22 14.73
CA MET A 223 -1.73 12.69 13.40
C MET A 223 -2.33 13.77 12.51
N ARG A 224 -1.84 13.86 11.28
CA ARG A 224 -2.35 14.84 10.31
C ARG A 224 -2.75 14.18 9.01
N LEU A 225 -3.98 14.44 8.57
CA LEU A 225 -4.48 13.98 7.29
C LEU A 225 -4.24 15.06 6.22
N VAL A 226 -3.28 14.82 5.34
CA VAL A 226 -2.85 15.76 4.31
C VAL A 226 -3.37 15.37 2.93
N VAL A 227 -3.56 16.38 2.07
CA VAL A 227 -3.86 16.18 0.65
C VAL A 227 -2.56 15.93 -0.10
N VAL A 228 -2.54 14.91 -0.95
CA VAL A 228 -1.51 14.71 -1.96
C VAL A 228 -2.11 15.16 -3.28
N HIS A 229 -1.71 16.37 -3.74
CA HIS A 229 -2.32 17.01 -4.90
C HIS A 229 -2.28 16.13 -6.14
N GLY A 230 -3.41 16.03 -6.83
CA GLY A 230 -3.57 15.20 -8.02
C GLY A 230 -3.59 13.70 -7.78
N PHE A 231 -3.45 13.23 -6.51
CA PHE A 231 -3.39 11.81 -6.18
C PHE A 231 -4.49 11.38 -5.19
N GLY A 232 -4.50 11.95 -3.97
CA GLY A 232 -5.43 11.52 -2.92
C GLY A 232 -5.06 12.05 -1.54
N TYR A 233 -5.00 11.16 -0.55
CA TYR A 233 -4.78 11.51 0.84
C TYR A 233 -3.70 10.68 1.50
N ARG A 234 -3.04 11.24 2.50
CA ARG A 234 -2.04 10.58 3.33
C ARG A 234 -2.24 10.97 4.79
N LEU A 235 -2.29 9.98 5.68
CA LEU A 235 -2.20 10.20 7.12
C LEU A 235 -0.73 10.15 7.52
N ILE A 236 -0.27 11.17 8.23
CA ILE A 236 1.12 11.28 8.68
C ILE A 236 1.17 11.47 10.19
N GLU A 237 2.21 10.95 10.82
CA GLU A 237 2.53 11.28 12.19
C GLU A 237 3.16 12.67 12.25
N VAL A 238 2.71 13.48 13.22
CA VAL A 238 3.29 14.80 13.50
C VAL A 238 4.38 14.55 14.55
N GLY A 239 5.65 14.61 14.14
CA GLY A 239 6.77 14.49 15.07
C GLY A 239 6.65 15.55 16.17
N GLU A 240 6.96 15.19 17.40
CA GLU A 240 7.17 16.17 18.48
C GLU A 240 8.28 17.10 18.01
N SER A 241 7.90 18.37 17.80
CA SER A 241 8.90 19.43 17.62
C SER A 241 9.64 19.57 18.93
N SER A 242 10.88 19.10 18.96
CA SER A 242 11.84 19.35 20.05
C SER A 242 12.15 20.83 20.15
#